data_73e8b491ed7efddf98a9b95fa5a4a28d
#
_entry.id   73e8b491ed7efddf98a9b95fa5a4a28d
#
_cell.length_a   1.000
_cell.length_b   1.000
_cell.length_c   1.000
_cell.angle_alpha   90.00
_cell.angle_beta   90.00
_cell.angle_gamma   90.00
#
_symmetry.space_group_name_H-M   'P 1'
#
loop_
_entity.id
_entity.type
_entity.pdbx_description
1 polymer ?
#
loop_
_entity_poly.entity_id
_entity_poly.type
_entity_poly.pdbx_seq_one_letter_code
_entity_poly.pdbx_strand_id
1 'polypeptide(L)'
;MKKTGLFFGTFNPIHVGHLIIANHLAEFSDLDEVWFVVTPKSPFKQKESLLDNHHRYQMVSEAVRDYPKLTVSDIEFKLQQPNYTIDTLTHLQEKFGERHLFSLIMGEDNLKSFHKWKNYEAILSYYELYVYPRISQKEAPEQFREHPRIHRVDAPVMEISATFIRKQHKAGKNIRPLLPEAVWKYMDEMNFYR
;
A
#
# COMPACT_ATOMS: atom_id res chain seq x y z
N MET A 1 5.31 21.18 -7.83
CA MET A 1 4.61 19.88 -7.92
C MET A 1 4.87 19.14 -6.62
N LYS A 2 3.84 18.51 -6.04
CA LYS A 2 4.01 17.68 -4.83
C LYS A 2 4.61 16.33 -5.18
N LYS A 3 5.58 15.88 -4.41
CA LYS A 3 6.10 14.51 -4.49
C LYS A 3 5.14 13.59 -3.72
N THR A 4 4.42 12.75 -4.44
CA THR A 4 3.35 11.90 -3.89
C THR A 4 3.72 10.42 -3.99
N GLY A 5 3.87 9.77 -2.84
CA GLY A 5 4.10 8.33 -2.75
C GLY A 5 2.79 7.55 -2.87
N LEU A 6 2.73 6.59 -3.78
CA LEU A 6 1.58 5.72 -3.98
C LEU A 6 1.79 4.38 -3.28
N PHE A 7 1.00 4.10 -2.26
CA PHE A 7 1.03 2.87 -1.49
C PHE A 7 -0.16 1.97 -1.86
N PHE A 8 0.09 1.03 -2.77
CA PHE A 8 -0.93 0.11 -3.27
C PHE A 8 -1.18 -1.05 -2.32
N GLY A 9 -2.44 -1.37 -2.08
CA GLY A 9 -2.80 -2.50 -1.25
C GLY A 9 -4.29 -2.82 -1.24
N THR A 10 -4.62 -4.07 -0.91
CA THR A 10 -6.02 -4.45 -0.68
C THR A 10 -6.53 -3.94 0.66
N PHE A 11 -5.64 -3.67 1.63
CA PHE A 11 -5.96 -3.17 2.99
C PHE A 11 -7.15 -3.91 3.61
N ASN A 12 -7.01 -5.21 3.81
CA ASN A 12 -8.09 -6.12 4.22
C ASN A 12 -7.81 -6.82 5.56
N PRO A 13 -7.81 -6.08 6.71
CA PRO A 13 -7.93 -4.63 6.87
C PRO A 13 -6.59 -3.87 6.74
N ILE A 14 -6.65 -2.53 6.72
CA ILE A 14 -5.51 -1.67 7.05
C ILE A 14 -5.14 -1.89 8.52
N HIS A 15 -3.86 -1.77 8.86
CA HIS A 15 -3.35 -1.98 10.22
C HIS A 15 -2.23 -1.00 10.57
N VAL A 16 -1.85 -0.95 11.84
CA VAL A 16 -0.84 0.01 12.34
C VAL A 16 0.49 -0.07 11.58
N GLY A 17 0.89 -1.25 11.12
CA GLY A 17 2.10 -1.39 10.30
C GLY A 17 2.06 -0.63 8.98
N HIS A 18 0.91 -0.54 8.33
CA HIS A 18 0.75 0.28 7.13
C HIS A 18 0.87 1.78 7.45
N LEU A 19 0.24 2.24 8.54
CA LEU A 19 0.31 3.64 8.96
C LEU A 19 1.72 4.05 9.37
N ILE A 20 2.43 3.22 10.12
CA ILE A 20 3.81 3.49 10.56
C ILE A 20 4.71 3.70 9.33
N ILE A 21 4.64 2.81 8.35
CA ILE A 21 5.44 2.90 7.13
C ILE A 21 5.06 4.14 6.31
N ALA A 22 3.78 4.38 6.08
CA ALA A 22 3.32 5.54 5.30
C ALA A 22 3.67 6.87 5.96
N ASN A 23 3.48 6.97 7.27
CA ASN A 23 3.83 8.17 8.04
C ASN A 23 5.36 8.37 8.07
N HIS A 24 6.13 7.29 8.23
CA HIS A 24 7.60 7.39 8.16
C HIS A 24 8.05 7.97 6.82
N LEU A 25 7.50 7.47 5.71
CA LEU A 25 7.82 7.98 4.38
C LEU A 25 7.41 9.45 4.20
N ALA A 26 6.22 9.84 4.67
CA ALA A 26 5.73 11.21 4.56
C ALA A 26 6.50 12.22 5.44
N GLU A 27 7.15 11.77 6.52
CA GLU A 27 7.84 12.65 7.48
C GLU A 27 9.37 12.61 7.37
N PHE A 28 9.95 11.49 6.95
CA PHE A 28 11.40 11.26 6.97
C PHE A 28 12.01 10.95 5.60
N SER A 29 11.25 11.10 4.51
CA SER A 29 11.78 11.08 3.14
C SER A 29 11.53 12.44 2.46
N ASP A 30 11.80 12.54 1.17
CA ASP A 30 11.51 13.73 0.37
C ASP A 30 10.10 13.71 -0.25
N LEU A 31 9.23 12.78 0.18
CA LEU A 31 7.82 12.77 -0.20
C LEU A 31 7.03 13.81 0.60
N ASP A 32 6.21 14.59 -0.08
CA ASP A 32 5.32 15.57 0.55
C ASP A 32 4.07 14.92 1.15
N GLU A 33 3.62 13.80 0.56
CA GLU A 33 2.43 13.08 1.00
C GLU A 33 2.44 11.62 0.52
N VAL A 34 1.60 10.80 1.13
CA VAL A 34 1.37 9.40 0.74
C VAL A 34 -0.11 9.14 0.48
N TRP A 35 -0.41 8.56 -0.68
CA TRP A 35 -1.74 8.10 -1.03
C TRP A 35 -1.86 6.58 -0.90
N PHE A 36 -2.77 6.14 -0.04
CA PHE A 36 -3.19 4.75 0.03
C PHE A 36 -4.12 4.44 -1.14
N VAL A 37 -3.63 3.73 -2.14
CA VAL A 37 -4.44 3.33 -3.30
C VAL A 37 -5.07 1.98 -3.00
N VAL A 38 -6.39 1.98 -2.75
CA VAL A 38 -7.12 0.75 -2.41
C VAL A 38 -7.35 -0.07 -3.68
N THR A 39 -6.66 -1.21 -3.76
CA THR A 39 -6.74 -2.13 -4.91
C THR A 39 -7.97 -3.03 -4.79
N PRO A 40 -8.89 -3.05 -5.79
CA PRO A 40 -10.07 -3.90 -5.76
C PRO A 40 -9.72 -5.37 -5.65
N LYS A 41 -8.89 -5.87 -6.57
CA LYS A 41 -8.43 -7.25 -6.59
C LYS A 41 -7.01 -7.31 -7.14
N SER A 42 -6.09 -7.84 -6.35
CA SER A 42 -4.74 -8.06 -6.87
C SER A 42 -4.77 -9.12 -7.98
N PRO A 43 -4.13 -8.89 -9.14
CA PRO A 43 -4.04 -9.88 -10.20
C PRO A 43 -3.37 -11.19 -9.75
N PHE A 44 -2.56 -11.13 -8.69
CA PHE A 44 -1.81 -12.27 -8.15
C PHE A 44 -2.46 -12.97 -6.96
N LYS A 45 -3.62 -12.48 -6.44
CA LYS A 45 -4.25 -13.02 -5.23
C LYS A 45 -5.76 -13.14 -5.39
N GLN A 46 -6.25 -14.36 -5.60
CA GLN A 46 -7.66 -14.67 -5.37
C GLN A 46 -7.83 -15.02 -3.87
N LYS A 47 -8.70 -14.30 -3.14
CA LYS A 47 -9.01 -14.60 -1.74
C LYS A 47 -10.51 -14.55 -1.52
N GLU A 48 -11.06 -15.63 -0.99
CA GLU A 48 -12.47 -15.74 -0.57
C GLU A 48 -12.84 -14.78 0.57
N SER A 49 -11.86 -14.29 1.34
CA SER A 49 -12.05 -13.39 2.50
C SER A 49 -11.85 -11.91 2.20
N LEU A 50 -11.87 -11.51 0.91
CA LEU A 50 -11.71 -10.10 0.57
C LEU A 50 -13.04 -9.36 0.74
N LEU A 51 -13.08 -8.39 1.67
CA LEU A 51 -14.24 -7.52 1.83
C LEU A 51 -14.48 -6.64 0.60
N ASP A 52 -15.72 -6.19 0.46
CA ASP A 52 -16.09 -5.22 -0.56
C ASP A 52 -15.17 -4.00 -0.58
N ASN A 53 -14.95 -3.45 -1.76
CA ASN A 53 -14.05 -2.32 -1.99
C ASN A 53 -14.40 -1.12 -1.11
N HIS A 54 -15.70 -0.81 -0.95
CA HIS A 54 -16.15 0.35 -0.20
C HIS A 54 -15.87 0.21 1.30
N HIS A 55 -16.01 -0.99 1.87
CA HIS A 55 -15.66 -1.22 3.27
C HIS A 55 -14.16 -1.09 3.52
N ARG A 56 -13.32 -1.57 2.58
CA ARG A 56 -11.86 -1.43 2.68
C ARG A 56 -11.42 0.02 2.52
N TYR A 57 -12.04 0.74 1.58
CA TYR A 57 -11.84 2.19 1.42
C TYR A 57 -12.24 2.96 2.69
N GLN A 58 -13.41 2.65 3.26
CA GLN A 58 -13.85 3.29 4.51
C GLN A 58 -12.87 3.05 5.66
N MET A 59 -12.39 1.81 5.84
CA MET A 59 -11.37 1.51 6.87
C MET A 59 -10.09 2.32 6.67
N VAL A 60 -9.62 2.47 5.43
CA VAL A 60 -8.44 3.29 5.15
C VAL A 60 -8.72 4.77 5.41
N SER A 61 -9.89 5.28 4.99
CA SER A 61 -10.31 6.67 5.24
C SER A 61 -10.35 6.99 6.74
N GLU A 62 -10.92 6.08 7.55
CA GLU A 62 -10.92 6.23 9.01
C GLU A 62 -9.51 6.21 9.60
N ALA A 63 -8.64 5.35 9.07
CA ALA A 63 -7.27 5.21 9.55
C ALA A 63 -6.40 6.45 9.29
N VAL A 64 -6.65 7.18 8.21
CA VAL A 64 -5.80 8.32 7.79
C VAL A 64 -6.39 9.68 8.15
N ARG A 65 -7.60 9.74 8.70
CA ARG A 65 -8.36 10.99 8.97
C ARG A 65 -7.55 12.07 9.68
N ASP A 66 -6.77 11.68 10.67
CA ASP A 66 -6.03 12.60 11.53
C ASP A 66 -4.58 12.85 11.07
N TYR A 67 -4.21 12.34 9.88
CA TYR A 67 -2.86 12.46 9.33
C TYR A 67 -2.86 13.33 8.06
N PRO A 68 -2.46 14.62 8.17
CA PRO A 68 -2.61 15.59 7.07
C PRO A 68 -1.83 15.27 5.80
N LYS A 69 -0.77 14.45 5.91
CA LYS A 69 0.04 14.00 4.76
C LYS A 69 -0.37 12.62 4.21
N LEU A 70 -1.42 12.01 4.77
CA LEU A 70 -1.91 10.71 4.33
C LEU A 70 -3.30 10.86 3.71
N THR A 71 -3.50 10.24 2.55
CA THR A 71 -4.76 10.32 1.80
C THR A 71 -5.17 8.92 1.32
N VAL A 72 -6.47 8.68 1.18
CA VAL A 72 -6.99 7.46 0.56
C VAL A 72 -7.47 7.75 -0.87
N SER A 73 -7.25 6.80 -1.78
CA SER A 73 -7.68 6.90 -3.18
C SER A 73 -8.43 5.66 -3.63
N ASP A 74 -9.57 5.88 -4.28
CA ASP A 74 -10.41 4.86 -4.94
C ASP A 74 -10.15 4.76 -6.44
N ILE A 75 -9.06 5.32 -6.92
CA ILE A 75 -8.80 5.49 -8.36
C ILE A 75 -8.91 4.17 -9.13
N GLU A 76 -8.45 3.06 -8.55
CA GLU A 76 -8.51 1.74 -9.17
C GLU A 76 -9.92 1.13 -9.26
N PHE A 77 -10.91 1.67 -8.52
CA PHE A 77 -12.28 1.17 -8.60
C PHE A 77 -12.95 1.44 -9.95
N LYS A 78 -12.47 2.47 -10.64
CA LYS A 78 -13.01 2.94 -11.92
C LYS A 78 -12.21 2.45 -13.12
N LEU A 79 -11.07 1.80 -12.89
CA LEU A 79 -10.23 1.27 -13.94
C LEU A 79 -10.63 -0.15 -14.34
N GLN A 80 -10.30 -0.52 -15.58
CA GLN A 80 -10.54 -1.87 -16.08
C GLN A 80 -9.74 -2.89 -15.28
N GLN A 81 -10.41 -3.96 -14.85
CA GLN A 81 -9.77 -5.04 -14.11
C GLN A 81 -9.31 -6.18 -15.04
N PRO A 82 -8.22 -6.87 -14.70
CA PRO A 82 -7.40 -6.69 -13.49
C PRO A 82 -6.55 -5.41 -13.56
N ASN A 83 -6.45 -4.68 -12.42
CA ASN A 83 -5.62 -3.49 -12.35
C ASN A 83 -4.14 -3.86 -12.38
N TYR A 84 -3.39 -3.24 -13.28
CA TYR A 84 -1.93 -3.29 -13.29
C TYR A 84 -1.37 -1.92 -12.88
N THR A 85 -0.33 -1.93 -12.09
CA THR A 85 0.27 -0.70 -11.54
C THR A 85 0.62 0.32 -12.62
N ILE A 86 1.16 -0.12 -13.77
CA ILE A 86 1.51 0.79 -14.87
C ILE A 86 0.26 1.51 -15.43
N ASP A 87 -0.86 0.81 -15.55
CA ASP A 87 -2.10 1.39 -16.10
C ASP A 87 -2.65 2.45 -15.11
N THR A 88 -2.58 2.18 -13.81
CA THR A 88 -2.97 3.12 -12.75
C THR A 88 -2.04 4.34 -12.72
N LEU A 89 -0.73 4.14 -12.82
CA LEU A 89 0.25 5.22 -12.88
C LEU A 89 0.02 6.13 -14.08
N THR A 90 -0.22 5.56 -15.26
CA THR A 90 -0.53 6.32 -16.49
C THR A 90 -1.79 7.17 -16.30
N HIS A 91 -2.86 6.59 -15.76
CA HIS A 91 -4.10 7.30 -15.51
C HIS A 91 -3.93 8.44 -14.48
N LEU A 92 -3.17 8.20 -13.41
CA LEU A 92 -2.85 9.24 -12.42
C LEU A 92 -2.01 10.35 -13.03
N GLN A 93 -1.04 10.03 -13.88
CA GLN A 93 -0.20 11.01 -14.58
C GLN A 93 -1.02 11.88 -15.51
N GLU A 94 -1.94 11.31 -16.30
CA GLU A 94 -2.84 12.05 -17.18
C GLU A 94 -3.76 13.00 -16.41
N LYS A 95 -4.26 12.56 -15.25
CA LYS A 95 -5.26 13.30 -14.48
C LYS A 95 -4.67 14.35 -13.54
N PHE A 96 -3.50 14.08 -12.96
CA PHE A 96 -2.95 14.89 -11.88
C PHE A 96 -1.47 15.27 -12.08
N GLY A 97 -0.82 14.82 -13.18
CA GLY A 97 0.63 14.97 -13.39
C GLY A 97 1.12 16.42 -13.46
N GLU A 98 0.24 17.40 -13.70
CA GLU A 98 0.61 18.82 -13.61
C GLU A 98 0.88 19.29 -12.16
N ARG A 99 0.30 18.61 -11.18
CA ARG A 99 0.37 18.99 -9.76
C ARG A 99 1.19 18.03 -8.92
N HIS A 100 1.33 16.77 -9.36
CA HIS A 100 1.98 15.69 -8.60
C HIS A 100 3.11 15.02 -9.40
N LEU A 101 4.20 14.74 -8.71
CA LEU A 101 5.23 13.79 -9.13
C LEU A 101 4.98 12.48 -8.38
N PHE A 102 4.49 11.49 -9.09
CA PHE A 102 4.15 10.21 -8.48
C PHE A 102 5.36 9.30 -8.34
N SER A 103 5.45 8.64 -7.19
CA SER A 103 6.45 7.62 -6.87
C SER A 103 5.75 6.39 -6.31
N LEU A 104 6.36 5.22 -6.46
CA LEU A 104 5.80 3.96 -6.01
C LEU A 104 6.38 3.58 -4.65
N ILE A 105 5.53 3.19 -3.69
CA ILE A 105 5.94 2.65 -2.40
C ILE A 105 5.71 1.14 -2.40
N MET A 106 6.74 0.36 -2.06
CA MET A 106 6.62 -1.09 -1.95
C MET A 106 7.53 -1.67 -0.88
N GLY A 107 7.17 -2.85 -0.36
CA GLY A 107 8.06 -3.63 0.49
C GLY A 107 9.14 -4.36 -0.31
N GLU A 108 10.25 -4.65 0.34
CA GLU A 108 11.36 -5.37 -0.28
C GLU A 108 10.96 -6.76 -0.82
N ASP A 109 9.96 -7.39 -0.25
CA ASP A 109 9.36 -8.63 -0.75
C ASP A 109 8.71 -8.46 -2.14
N ASN A 110 8.13 -7.31 -2.42
CA ASN A 110 7.58 -6.98 -3.74
C ASN A 110 8.70 -6.66 -4.76
N LEU A 111 9.75 -5.96 -4.33
CA LEU A 111 10.89 -5.66 -5.21
C LEU A 111 11.52 -6.93 -5.79
N LYS A 112 11.58 -8.03 -5.00
CA LYS A 112 12.10 -9.33 -5.47
C LYS A 112 11.35 -9.91 -6.66
N SER A 113 10.06 -9.64 -6.75
CA SER A 113 9.19 -10.10 -7.84
C SER A 113 8.82 -8.98 -8.82
N PHE A 114 9.40 -7.81 -8.69
CA PHE A 114 9.05 -6.64 -9.49
C PHE A 114 9.29 -6.84 -10.98
N HIS A 115 10.30 -7.61 -11.36
CA HIS A 115 10.56 -7.99 -12.75
C HIS A 115 9.42 -8.79 -13.42
N LYS A 116 8.44 -9.29 -12.64
CA LYS A 116 7.24 -9.98 -13.13
C LYS A 116 6.04 -9.06 -13.33
N TRP A 117 6.18 -7.78 -12.95
CA TRP A 117 5.09 -6.83 -13.10
C TRP A 117 4.95 -6.39 -14.56
N LYS A 118 3.73 -6.16 -15.01
CA LYS A 118 3.45 -5.67 -16.36
C LYS A 118 4.25 -4.38 -16.61
N ASN A 119 5.06 -4.37 -17.65
CA ASN A 119 5.87 -3.23 -18.07
C ASN A 119 6.73 -2.62 -16.93
N TYR A 120 7.33 -3.46 -16.08
CA TYR A 120 8.14 -3.01 -14.94
C TYR A 120 9.31 -2.10 -15.36
N GLU A 121 9.88 -2.32 -16.55
CA GLU A 121 10.94 -1.49 -17.11
C GLU A 121 10.46 -0.07 -17.39
N ALA A 122 9.24 0.07 -17.92
CA ALA A 122 8.62 1.38 -18.10
C ALA A 122 8.33 2.07 -16.75
N ILE A 123 7.84 1.32 -15.75
CA ILE A 123 7.68 1.88 -14.39
C ILE A 123 9.03 2.41 -13.90
N LEU A 124 10.09 1.61 -14.00
CA LEU A 124 11.42 1.98 -13.51
C LEU A 124 12.08 3.11 -14.31
N SER A 125 11.66 3.31 -15.57
CA SER A 125 12.16 4.40 -16.43
C SER A 125 11.54 5.76 -16.09
N TYR A 126 10.32 5.78 -15.59
CA TYR A 126 9.55 7.03 -15.40
C TYR A 126 9.25 7.39 -13.95
N TYR A 127 9.27 6.41 -13.02
CA TYR A 127 8.86 6.61 -11.63
C TYR A 127 9.98 6.23 -10.65
N GLU A 128 10.05 6.97 -9.54
CA GLU A 128 10.89 6.62 -8.40
C GLU A 128 10.22 5.53 -7.56
N LEU A 129 11.00 4.61 -6.99
CA LEU A 129 10.53 3.54 -6.11
C LEU A 129 11.08 3.75 -4.70
N TYR A 130 10.21 3.87 -3.71
CA TYR A 130 10.55 3.89 -2.29
C TYR A 130 10.33 2.51 -1.70
N VAL A 131 11.41 1.86 -1.29
CA VAL A 131 11.40 0.47 -0.84
C VAL A 131 11.65 0.40 0.66
N TYR A 132 10.62 -0.01 1.41
CA TYR A 132 10.75 -0.19 2.85
C TYR A 132 11.19 -1.63 3.21
N PRO A 133 11.94 -1.80 4.33
CA PRO A 133 12.48 -3.09 4.71
C PRO A 133 11.40 -4.08 5.13
N ARG A 134 11.63 -5.35 4.80
CA ARG A 134 10.86 -6.50 5.26
C ARG A 134 11.81 -7.60 5.66
N ILE A 135 11.52 -8.35 6.74
CA ILE A 135 12.28 -9.56 7.04
C ILE A 135 12.02 -10.57 5.93
N SER A 136 13.06 -10.88 5.20
CA SER A 136 12.98 -11.80 4.07
C SER A 136 14.31 -12.52 3.88
N GLN A 137 14.23 -13.84 3.69
CA GLN A 137 15.40 -14.69 3.46
C GLN A 137 16.02 -14.56 2.04
N LYS A 138 15.33 -13.91 1.12
CA LYS A 138 15.77 -13.75 -0.26
C LYS A 138 16.18 -12.31 -0.53
N GLU A 139 17.30 -12.10 -1.17
CA GLU A 139 17.73 -10.79 -1.63
C GLU A 139 17.00 -10.36 -2.91
N ALA A 140 16.96 -9.05 -3.15
CA ALA A 140 16.45 -8.52 -4.41
C ALA A 140 17.40 -8.89 -5.57
N PRO A 141 16.89 -9.07 -6.81
CA PRO A 141 17.73 -9.25 -7.99
C PRO A 141 18.80 -8.18 -8.10
N GLU A 142 20.00 -8.57 -8.59
CA GLU A 142 21.17 -7.69 -8.67
C GLU A 142 20.87 -6.37 -9.40
N GLN A 143 20.11 -6.43 -10.48
CA GLN A 143 19.70 -5.29 -11.29
C GLN A 143 18.91 -4.19 -10.50
N PHE A 144 18.37 -4.52 -9.32
CA PHE A 144 17.63 -3.60 -8.47
C PHE A 144 18.43 -3.13 -7.24
N ARG A 145 19.63 -3.66 -7.02
CA ARG A 145 20.38 -3.34 -5.79
C ARG A 145 20.87 -1.90 -5.76
N GLU A 146 21.40 -1.41 -6.89
CA GLU A 146 21.99 -0.07 -7.01
C GLU A 146 21.32 0.77 -8.11
N HIS A 147 20.05 0.47 -8.42
CA HIS A 147 19.35 1.22 -9.45
C HIS A 147 19.05 2.66 -8.98
N PRO A 148 19.39 3.70 -9.76
CA PRO A 148 19.32 5.10 -9.32
C PRO A 148 17.92 5.58 -8.95
N ARG A 149 16.86 4.94 -9.45
CA ARG A 149 15.46 5.27 -9.12
C ARG A 149 14.87 4.41 -8.00
N ILE A 150 15.68 3.59 -7.33
CA ILE A 150 15.24 2.76 -6.21
C ILE A 150 15.85 3.29 -4.91
N HIS A 151 15.01 3.91 -4.10
CA HIS A 151 15.39 4.49 -2.82
C HIS A 151 15.03 3.51 -1.69
N ARG A 152 16.04 2.91 -1.07
CA ARG A 152 15.84 2.12 0.14
C ARG A 152 15.69 3.05 1.34
N VAL A 153 14.56 2.95 2.04
CA VAL A 153 14.27 3.78 3.19
C VAL A 153 14.52 3.03 4.48
N ASP A 154 15.07 3.72 5.46
CA ASP A 154 15.32 3.17 6.80
C ASP A 154 14.05 3.28 7.66
N ALA A 155 12.98 2.64 7.19
CA ALA A 155 11.71 2.61 7.91
C ALA A 155 11.70 1.47 8.95
N PRO A 156 10.92 1.59 10.05
CA PRO A 156 10.78 0.53 11.03
C PRO A 156 10.32 -0.79 10.38
N VAL A 157 10.98 -1.88 10.73
CA VAL A 157 10.61 -3.22 10.23
C VAL A 157 9.34 -3.67 10.91
N MET A 158 8.28 -3.88 10.13
CA MET A 158 6.96 -4.28 10.63
C MET A 158 6.54 -5.63 10.04
N GLU A 159 6.35 -6.63 10.88
CA GLU A 159 5.90 -7.97 10.47
C GLU A 159 4.40 -8.23 10.69
N ILE A 160 3.61 -7.18 10.85
CA ILE A 160 2.16 -7.31 10.96
C ILE A 160 1.57 -7.55 9.57
N SER A 161 0.68 -8.54 9.47
CA SER A 161 -0.04 -8.79 8.21
C SER A 161 -1.55 -8.86 8.42
N ALA A 162 -2.32 -8.37 7.46
CA ALA A 162 -3.78 -8.46 7.47
C ALA A 162 -4.27 -9.93 7.55
N THR A 163 -3.54 -10.87 6.97
CA THR A 163 -3.85 -12.31 7.07
C THR A 163 -3.72 -12.82 8.50
N PHE A 164 -2.66 -12.44 9.21
CA PHE A 164 -2.49 -12.76 10.62
C PHE A 164 -3.66 -12.17 11.44
N ILE A 165 -3.98 -10.90 11.25
CA ILE A 165 -5.06 -10.22 11.97
C ILE A 165 -6.39 -10.96 11.78
N ARG A 166 -6.80 -11.25 10.55
CA ARG A 166 -8.05 -11.98 10.28
C ARG A 166 -8.07 -13.36 10.92
N LYS A 167 -6.96 -14.10 10.82
CA LYS A 167 -6.84 -15.43 11.42
C LYS A 167 -6.98 -15.38 12.94
N GLN A 168 -6.32 -14.42 13.61
CA GLN A 168 -6.38 -14.30 15.07
C GLN A 168 -7.75 -13.79 15.53
N HIS A 169 -8.36 -12.87 14.79
CA HIS A 169 -9.71 -12.38 15.09
C HIS A 169 -10.75 -13.51 15.02
N LYS A 170 -10.73 -14.29 13.95
CA LYS A 170 -11.58 -15.50 13.80
C LYS A 170 -11.36 -16.52 14.91
N ALA A 171 -10.17 -16.61 15.49
CA ALA A 171 -9.84 -17.46 16.62
C ALA A 171 -10.21 -16.84 17.99
N GLY A 172 -10.95 -15.72 18.00
CA GLY A 172 -11.37 -15.03 19.24
C GLY A 172 -10.26 -14.31 20.00
N LYS A 173 -9.11 -14.07 19.35
CA LYS A 173 -7.98 -13.36 19.97
C LYS A 173 -8.16 -11.84 19.89
N ASN A 174 -7.68 -11.15 20.92
CA ASN A 174 -7.68 -9.67 20.92
C ASN A 174 -6.64 -9.12 19.93
N ILE A 175 -7.11 -8.57 18.81
CA ILE A 175 -6.28 -7.97 17.76
C ILE A 175 -6.37 -6.43 17.73
N ARG A 176 -7.13 -5.84 18.66
CA ARG A 176 -7.35 -4.39 18.74
C ARG A 176 -6.04 -3.57 18.76
N PRO A 177 -4.97 -3.97 19.47
CA PRO A 177 -3.70 -3.23 19.44
C PRO A 177 -3.00 -3.20 18.07
N LEU A 178 -3.40 -4.06 17.14
CA LEU A 178 -2.81 -4.14 15.79
C LEU A 178 -3.51 -3.23 14.77
N LEU A 179 -4.62 -2.61 15.16
CA LEU A 179 -5.47 -1.78 14.31
C LEU A 179 -5.54 -0.34 14.86
N PRO A 180 -5.66 0.66 13.98
CA PRO A 180 -6.12 1.98 14.41
C PRO A 180 -7.49 1.85 15.10
N GLU A 181 -7.72 2.63 16.14
CA GLU A 181 -8.95 2.52 16.94
C GLU A 181 -10.23 2.69 16.12
N ALA A 182 -10.24 3.64 15.18
CA ALA A 182 -11.38 3.88 14.30
C ALA A 182 -11.65 2.67 13.38
N VAL A 183 -10.58 2.02 12.90
CA VAL A 183 -10.70 0.80 12.07
C VAL A 183 -11.24 -0.36 12.90
N TRP A 184 -10.76 -0.52 14.14
CA TRP A 184 -11.28 -1.54 15.04
C TRP A 184 -12.78 -1.35 15.31
N LYS A 185 -13.22 -0.12 15.64
CA LYS A 185 -14.63 0.18 15.88
C LYS A 185 -15.48 -0.16 14.67
N TYR A 186 -15.10 0.32 13.49
CA TYR A 186 -15.84 0.04 12.26
C TYR A 186 -15.92 -1.47 11.95
N MET A 187 -14.81 -2.18 12.12
CA MET A 187 -14.73 -3.61 11.89
C MET A 187 -15.61 -4.41 12.87
N ASP A 188 -15.67 -3.99 14.13
CA ASP A 188 -16.47 -4.63 15.18
C ASP A 188 -17.97 -4.38 14.99
N GLU A 189 -18.38 -3.14 14.70
CA GLU A 189 -19.75 -2.75 14.38
C GLU A 189 -20.33 -3.50 13.18
N MET A 190 -19.51 -3.70 12.16
CA MET A 190 -19.91 -4.39 10.94
C MET A 190 -19.74 -5.91 11.00
N ASN A 191 -19.25 -6.45 12.13
CA ASN A 191 -18.98 -7.89 12.33
C ASN A 191 -18.06 -8.52 11.28
N PHE A 192 -17.05 -7.79 10.80
CA PHE A 192 -16.15 -8.29 9.76
C PHE A 192 -15.15 -9.32 10.29
N TYR A 193 -14.86 -10.32 9.45
CA TYR A 193 -13.85 -11.37 9.66
C TYR A 193 -14.09 -12.31 10.88
N ARG A 194 -15.31 -12.40 11.37
CA ARG A 194 -15.70 -13.36 12.42
C ARG A 194 -15.96 -14.77 11.91
#